data_8ef5a3f33369b7196a9af0db14c07768
#
_entry.id   8ef5a3f33369b7196a9af0db14c07768
#
_cell.length_a   1.000
_cell.length_b   1.000
_cell.length_c   1.000
_cell.angle_alpha   90.00
_cell.angle_beta   90.00
_cell.angle_gamma   90.00
#
_symmetry.space_group_name_H-M   'P 1'
#
loop_
_entity.id
_entity.type
_entity.pdbx_description
1 polymer ?
#
loop_
_entity_poly.entity_id
_entity_poly.type
_entity_poly.pdbx_seq_one_letter_code
_entity_poly.pdbx_strand_id
1 'polypeptide(L)'
;MKNFAAIDFETANEYPSSVCSVGVVIVRDGQVVDSFYSLIHPEPEYYQWFCMQVHGLCAEDTEEAPVFPEVWSKIQPLIEGLPLVAHNARFDEGCLKAVHKVYQMDYPDYEFHDTLRASRQHFGRTLPNHQLQTVAAACGFDLANHHHALADAEACAAIALQIL
;
A
#
# COMPACT_ATOMS: atom_id res chain seq x y z
N MET A 1 9.21 7.53 -12.65
CA MET A 1 9.49 8.25 -11.38
C MET A 1 10.68 7.60 -10.70
N LYS A 2 11.58 8.40 -10.12
CA LYS A 2 12.85 7.88 -9.56
C LYS A 2 12.97 8.02 -8.04
N ASN A 3 12.16 8.87 -7.42
CA ASN A 3 12.19 9.11 -5.99
C ASN A 3 10.76 9.08 -5.46
N PHE A 4 10.42 8.03 -4.70
CA PHE A 4 9.08 7.84 -4.17
C PHE A 4 9.06 6.75 -3.10
N ALA A 5 7.95 6.64 -2.39
CA ALA A 5 7.66 5.50 -1.53
C ALA A 5 6.38 4.81 -2.03
N ALA A 6 6.49 3.55 -2.43
CA ALA A 6 5.32 2.75 -2.77
C ALA A 6 4.71 2.23 -1.47
N ILE A 7 3.40 2.31 -1.34
CA ILE A 7 2.68 1.92 -0.13
C ILE A 7 1.45 1.09 -0.47
N ASP A 8 1.17 0.10 0.37
CA ASP A 8 -0.02 -0.73 0.25
C ASP A 8 -0.55 -1.08 1.64
N PHE A 9 -1.86 -0.92 1.83
CA PHE A 9 -2.57 -1.30 3.05
C PHE A 9 -3.51 -2.46 2.80
N GLU A 10 -3.65 -3.34 3.80
CA GLU A 10 -4.76 -4.28 3.89
C GLU A 10 -5.67 -3.87 5.03
N THR A 11 -6.98 -4.05 4.85
CA THR A 11 -7.99 -3.69 5.86
C THR A 11 -8.69 -4.91 6.43
N ALA A 12 -9.03 -4.85 7.72
CA ALA A 12 -9.71 -5.93 8.43
C ALA A 12 -11.21 -6.01 8.09
N ASN A 13 -11.82 -4.86 7.79
CA ASN A 13 -13.25 -4.75 7.56
C ASN A 13 -13.55 -3.61 6.58
N GLU A 14 -14.83 -3.23 6.47
CA GLU A 14 -15.32 -2.20 5.54
C GLU A 14 -14.90 -0.77 5.90
N TYR A 15 -14.40 -0.53 7.11
CA TYR A 15 -13.94 0.80 7.50
C TYR A 15 -12.51 1.03 7.02
N PRO A 16 -12.25 2.10 6.24
CA PRO A 16 -10.90 2.38 5.74
C PRO A 16 -9.87 2.63 6.83
N SER A 17 -10.29 3.06 8.04
CA SER A 17 -9.40 3.22 9.19
C SER A 17 -8.87 1.89 9.74
N SER A 18 -9.52 0.78 9.42
CA SER A 18 -9.25 -0.53 10.00
C SER A 18 -8.10 -1.25 9.27
N VAL A 19 -7.00 -0.55 9.09
CA VAL A 19 -5.78 -1.12 8.47
C VAL A 19 -5.19 -2.20 9.37
N CYS A 20 -4.88 -3.36 8.80
CA CYS A 20 -4.35 -4.51 9.54
C CYS A 20 -2.94 -4.91 9.10
N SER A 21 -2.44 -4.37 8.00
CA SER A 21 -1.04 -4.48 7.60
C SER A 21 -0.68 -3.35 6.64
N VAL A 22 0.62 -3.06 6.57
CA VAL A 22 1.17 -2.08 5.65
C VAL A 22 2.51 -2.55 5.12
N GLY A 23 2.72 -2.35 3.82
CA GLY A 23 4.01 -2.52 3.17
C GLY A 23 4.46 -1.20 2.54
N VAL A 24 5.74 -0.89 2.68
CA VAL A 24 6.34 0.32 2.11
C VAL A 24 7.65 -0.06 1.45
N VAL A 25 7.87 0.46 0.24
CA VAL A 25 9.13 0.28 -0.50
C VAL A 25 9.67 1.66 -0.86
N ILE A 26 10.89 1.94 -0.45
CA ILE A 26 11.54 3.24 -0.67
C ILE A 26 12.42 3.16 -1.92
N VAL A 27 12.19 4.07 -2.85
CA VAL A 27 12.96 4.19 -4.08
C VAL A 27 13.64 5.57 -4.11
N ARG A 28 14.96 5.56 -4.31
CA ARG A 28 15.76 6.78 -4.50
C ARG A 28 16.68 6.58 -5.70
N ASP A 29 16.74 7.60 -6.55
CA ASP A 29 17.55 7.59 -7.79
C ASP A 29 17.31 6.33 -8.65
N GLY A 30 16.05 5.90 -8.70
CA GLY A 30 15.63 4.75 -9.48
C GLY A 30 15.99 3.39 -8.89
N GLN A 31 16.46 3.34 -7.65
CA GLN A 31 16.87 2.11 -6.97
C GLN A 31 16.03 1.90 -5.70
N VAL A 32 15.64 0.66 -5.46
CA VAL A 32 15.03 0.27 -4.18
C VAL A 32 16.13 0.31 -3.11
N VAL A 33 15.98 1.18 -2.12
CA VAL A 33 17.00 1.38 -1.08
C VAL A 33 16.55 0.88 0.30
N ASP A 34 15.26 0.70 0.53
CA ASP A 34 14.73 0.22 1.80
C ASP A 34 13.32 -0.32 1.62
N SER A 35 12.86 -1.10 2.59
CA SER A 35 11.49 -1.58 2.67
C SER A 35 11.07 -1.74 4.13
N PHE A 36 9.75 -1.71 4.35
CA PHE A 36 9.18 -1.86 5.69
C PHE A 36 7.87 -2.63 5.59
N TYR A 37 7.65 -3.56 6.51
CA TYR A 37 6.40 -4.28 6.63
C TYR A 37 6.00 -4.38 8.10
N SER A 38 4.72 -4.20 8.40
CA SER A 38 4.20 -4.47 9.73
C SER A 38 2.74 -4.90 9.68
N LEU A 39 2.41 -5.85 10.53
CA LEU A 39 1.03 -6.06 10.97
C LEU A 39 0.62 -4.86 11.83
N ILE A 40 -0.67 -4.55 11.82
CA ILE A 40 -1.26 -3.44 12.59
C ILE A 40 -2.49 -3.96 13.31
N HIS A 41 -2.62 -3.62 14.60
CA HIS A 41 -3.85 -3.88 15.31
C HIS A 41 -4.92 -2.90 14.78
N PRO A 42 -5.98 -3.39 14.11
CA PRO A 42 -6.91 -2.51 13.41
C PRO A 42 -7.90 -1.81 14.35
N GLU A 43 -8.38 -0.65 13.94
CA GLU A 43 -9.41 0.12 14.65
C GLU A 43 -10.50 0.59 13.67
N PRO A 44 -11.73 0.04 13.74
CA PRO A 44 -12.21 -1.01 14.67
C PRO A 44 -11.58 -2.38 14.39
N GLU A 45 -11.51 -3.20 15.44
CA GLU A 45 -10.67 -4.41 15.46
C GLU A 45 -11.31 -5.67 14.86
N TYR A 46 -12.62 -5.68 14.55
CA TYR A 46 -13.27 -6.88 14.03
C TYR A 46 -12.85 -7.15 12.57
N TYR A 47 -12.86 -8.45 12.20
CA TYR A 47 -12.55 -8.86 10.84
C TYR A 47 -13.82 -9.28 10.09
N GLN A 48 -13.99 -8.73 8.89
CA GLN A 48 -15.03 -9.12 7.96
C GLN A 48 -14.56 -10.31 7.13
N TRP A 49 -15.43 -11.31 6.96
CA TRP A 49 -15.07 -12.53 6.23
C TRP A 49 -14.49 -12.25 4.84
N PHE A 50 -15.10 -11.33 4.10
CA PHE A 50 -14.63 -10.98 2.75
C PHE A 50 -13.19 -10.49 2.76
N CYS A 51 -12.84 -9.63 3.70
CA CYS A 51 -11.47 -9.11 3.83
C CYS A 51 -10.47 -10.22 4.14
N MET A 52 -10.84 -11.14 5.04
CA MET A 52 -10.00 -12.31 5.36
C MET A 52 -9.76 -13.19 4.14
N GLN A 53 -10.74 -13.34 3.26
CA GLN A 53 -10.57 -14.11 2.03
C GLN A 53 -9.59 -13.44 1.06
N VAL A 54 -9.50 -12.11 1.07
CA VAL A 54 -8.60 -11.36 0.20
C VAL A 54 -7.14 -11.49 0.65
N HIS A 55 -6.84 -11.21 1.92
CA HIS A 55 -5.45 -11.13 2.40
C HIS A 55 -5.02 -12.27 3.33
N GLY A 56 -5.95 -13.10 3.78
CA GLY A 56 -5.65 -14.25 4.63
C GLY A 56 -5.33 -13.93 6.09
N LEU A 57 -5.40 -12.67 6.51
CA LEU A 57 -5.19 -12.29 7.90
C LEU A 57 -6.50 -12.41 8.69
N CYS A 58 -6.39 -12.74 9.98
CA CYS A 58 -7.52 -12.83 10.89
C CYS A 58 -7.19 -12.12 12.21
N ALA A 59 -8.18 -12.05 13.11
CA ALA A 59 -8.04 -11.34 14.38
C ALA A 59 -6.86 -11.83 15.22
N GLU A 60 -6.58 -13.14 15.18
CA GLU A 60 -5.47 -13.74 15.94
C GLU A 60 -4.12 -13.21 15.45
N ASP A 61 -3.97 -12.95 14.16
CA ASP A 61 -2.71 -12.47 13.57
C ASP A 61 -2.33 -11.07 14.05
N THR A 62 -3.30 -10.22 14.36
CA THR A 62 -3.08 -8.83 14.72
C THR A 62 -3.47 -8.48 16.16
N GLU A 63 -3.85 -9.47 16.96
CA GLU A 63 -4.25 -9.26 18.34
C GLU A 63 -3.15 -8.58 19.16
N GLU A 64 -1.89 -9.01 18.98
CA GLU A 64 -0.72 -8.49 19.67
C GLU A 64 0.09 -7.51 18.80
N ALA A 65 -0.43 -7.15 17.62
CA ALA A 65 0.28 -6.23 16.73
C ALA A 65 0.24 -4.79 17.25
N PRO A 66 1.22 -3.97 16.88
CA PRO A 66 1.22 -2.56 17.27
C PRO A 66 0.07 -1.80 16.61
N VAL A 67 -0.39 -0.75 17.28
CA VAL A 67 -1.41 0.16 16.74
C VAL A 67 -0.81 1.06 15.67
N PHE A 68 -1.65 1.65 14.83
CA PHE A 68 -1.20 2.47 13.70
C PHE A 68 -0.21 3.58 14.11
N PRO A 69 -0.44 4.38 15.16
CA PRO A 69 0.52 5.44 15.52
C PRO A 69 1.94 4.95 15.77
N GLU A 70 2.10 3.77 16.39
CA GLU A 70 3.43 3.17 16.59
C GLU A 70 4.08 2.79 15.27
N VAL A 71 3.31 2.15 14.38
CA VAL A 71 3.81 1.73 13.07
C VAL A 71 4.18 2.96 12.24
N TRP A 72 3.31 3.97 12.22
CA TRP A 72 3.53 5.16 11.41
C TRP A 72 4.74 5.97 11.87
N SER A 73 5.04 5.97 13.16
CA SER A 73 6.24 6.61 13.69
C SER A 73 7.54 6.02 13.12
N LYS A 74 7.51 4.76 12.68
CA LYS A 74 8.65 4.10 12.04
C LYS A 74 8.69 4.36 10.54
N ILE A 75 7.55 4.58 9.91
CA ILE A 75 7.44 4.84 8.48
C ILE A 75 7.78 6.29 8.14
N GLN A 76 7.32 7.25 8.95
CA GLN A 76 7.50 8.68 8.68
C GLN A 76 8.93 9.08 8.33
N PRO A 77 9.96 8.67 9.09
CA PRO A 77 11.34 9.04 8.73
C PRO A 77 11.79 8.48 7.39
N LEU A 78 11.26 7.31 7.00
CA LEU A 78 11.64 6.67 5.74
C LEU A 78 11.06 7.39 4.52
N ILE A 79 9.87 7.95 4.63
CA ILE A 79 9.15 8.57 3.51
C ILE A 79 9.29 10.09 3.46
N GLU A 80 10.03 10.69 4.39
CA GLU A 80 10.16 12.14 4.47
C GLU A 80 10.63 12.73 3.14
N GLY A 81 9.88 13.72 2.66
CA GLY A 81 10.19 14.40 1.39
C GLY A 81 9.88 13.62 0.13
N LEU A 82 9.30 12.41 0.24
CA LEU A 82 8.96 11.59 -0.91
C LEU A 82 7.45 11.62 -1.18
N PRO A 83 7.04 11.64 -2.45
CA PRO A 83 5.65 11.36 -2.79
C PRO A 83 5.35 9.88 -2.56
N LEU A 84 4.09 9.58 -2.28
CA LEU A 84 3.60 8.22 -2.12
C LEU A 84 3.02 7.71 -3.44
N VAL A 85 3.21 6.43 -3.72
CA VAL A 85 2.69 5.77 -4.91
C VAL A 85 1.92 4.53 -4.48
N ALA A 86 0.74 4.33 -5.04
CA ALA A 86 -0.06 3.14 -4.77
C ALA A 86 -0.78 2.70 -6.05
N HIS A 87 -1.17 1.43 -6.10
CA HIS A 87 -1.98 0.90 -7.19
C HIS A 87 -3.45 1.00 -6.78
N ASN A 88 -4.21 1.87 -7.44
CA ASN A 88 -5.52 2.35 -7.01
C ASN A 88 -5.37 3.26 -5.76
N ALA A 89 -4.58 4.30 -5.92
CA ALA A 89 -4.15 5.19 -4.83
C ALA A 89 -5.30 5.79 -4.02
N ARG A 90 -6.49 5.93 -4.61
CA ARG A 90 -7.68 6.41 -3.91
C ARG A 90 -7.99 5.56 -2.67
N PHE A 91 -7.78 4.24 -2.75
CA PHE A 91 -8.00 3.33 -1.64
C PHE A 91 -6.99 3.59 -0.51
N ASP A 92 -5.71 3.56 -0.81
CA ASP A 92 -4.65 3.71 0.20
C ASP A 92 -4.64 5.12 0.80
N GLU A 93 -4.86 6.13 0.00
CA GLU A 93 -5.01 7.50 0.48
C GLU A 93 -6.21 7.63 1.42
N GLY A 94 -7.34 7.00 1.07
CA GLY A 94 -8.53 6.95 1.92
C GLY A 94 -8.27 6.27 3.26
N CYS A 95 -7.54 5.16 3.25
CA CYS A 95 -7.13 4.47 4.47
C CYS A 95 -6.25 5.36 5.33
N LEU A 96 -5.25 5.98 4.74
CA LEU A 96 -4.28 6.82 5.46
C LEU A 96 -4.96 8.03 6.11
N LYS A 97 -5.85 8.70 5.39
CA LYS A 97 -6.63 9.82 5.93
C LYS A 97 -7.56 9.38 7.06
N ALA A 98 -8.28 8.27 6.86
CA ALA A 98 -9.24 7.77 7.84
C ALA A 98 -8.57 7.34 9.14
N VAL A 99 -7.44 6.65 9.07
CA VAL A 99 -6.75 6.17 10.25
C VAL A 99 -6.08 7.33 11.02
N HIS A 100 -5.57 8.34 10.33
CA HIS A 100 -5.08 9.56 10.99
C HIS A 100 -6.20 10.25 11.77
N LYS A 101 -7.39 10.32 11.18
CA LYS A 101 -8.55 10.93 11.84
C LYS A 101 -8.99 10.17 13.08
N VAL A 102 -9.05 8.85 13.00
CA VAL A 102 -9.45 7.99 14.14
C VAL A 102 -8.51 8.18 15.33
N TYR A 103 -7.20 8.28 15.08
CA TYR A 103 -6.21 8.48 16.12
C TYR A 103 -5.91 9.95 16.42
N GLN A 104 -6.68 10.89 15.85
CA GLN A 104 -6.52 12.33 16.06
C GLN A 104 -5.10 12.81 15.75
N MET A 105 -4.52 12.29 14.67
CA MET A 105 -3.20 12.66 14.19
C MET A 105 -3.31 13.70 13.09
N ASP A 106 -2.40 14.67 13.06
CA ASP A 106 -2.34 15.65 11.98
C ASP A 106 -1.96 14.95 10.67
N TYR A 107 -2.73 15.24 9.61
CA TYR A 107 -2.48 14.67 8.28
C TYR A 107 -1.78 15.73 7.41
N PRO A 108 -0.52 15.49 6.97
CA PRO A 108 0.26 16.51 6.25
C PRO A 108 -0.04 16.60 4.75
N ASP A 109 -1.17 16.12 4.28
CA ASP A 109 -1.59 16.13 2.87
C ASP A 109 -0.53 15.49 1.95
N TYR A 110 -0.22 14.21 2.20
CA TYR A 110 0.71 13.46 1.39
C TYR A 110 0.34 13.49 -0.09
N GLU A 111 1.32 13.72 -0.95
CA GLU A 111 1.15 13.66 -2.39
C GLU A 111 1.08 12.20 -2.84
N PHE A 112 0.00 11.81 -3.51
CA PHE A 112 -0.18 10.45 -4.02
C PHE A 112 -0.14 10.41 -5.56
N HIS A 113 0.51 9.38 -6.10
CA HIS A 113 0.48 9.03 -7.51
C HIS A 113 -0.11 7.63 -7.67
N ASP A 114 -0.80 7.37 -8.76
CA ASP A 114 -1.58 6.16 -8.97
C ASP A 114 -1.07 5.36 -10.17
N THR A 115 -0.49 4.20 -9.90
CA THR A 115 -0.03 3.30 -10.96
C THR A 115 -1.17 2.64 -11.73
N LEU A 116 -2.38 2.52 -11.14
CA LEU A 116 -3.55 2.02 -11.88
C LEU A 116 -3.92 3.01 -13.00
N ARG A 117 -3.99 4.28 -12.65
CA ARG A 117 -4.29 5.34 -13.63
C ARG A 117 -3.20 5.42 -14.70
N ALA A 118 -1.94 5.38 -14.28
CA ALA A 118 -0.80 5.38 -15.19
C ALA A 118 -0.82 4.20 -16.14
N SER A 119 -1.17 3.00 -15.64
CA SER A 119 -1.24 1.80 -16.46
C SER A 119 -2.33 1.89 -17.52
N ARG A 120 -3.49 2.45 -17.17
CA ARG A 120 -4.59 2.67 -18.12
C ARG A 120 -4.16 3.61 -19.26
N GLN A 121 -3.39 4.63 -18.94
CA GLN A 121 -2.87 5.59 -19.94
C GLN A 121 -1.76 4.97 -20.79
N HIS A 122 -0.86 4.19 -20.17
CA HIS A 122 0.30 3.63 -20.84
C HIS A 122 -0.04 2.41 -21.72
N PHE A 123 -0.79 1.45 -21.16
CA PHE A 123 -1.11 0.19 -21.84
C PHE A 123 -2.45 0.21 -22.56
N GLY A 124 -3.40 1.03 -22.12
CA GLY A 124 -4.72 1.10 -22.72
C GLY A 124 -5.40 -0.25 -22.76
N ARG A 125 -5.85 -0.64 -23.96
CA ARG A 125 -6.55 -1.91 -24.19
C ARG A 125 -5.63 -3.07 -24.55
N THR A 126 -4.31 -2.89 -24.45
CA THR A 126 -3.34 -3.95 -24.74
C THR A 126 -3.28 -5.01 -23.65
N LEU A 127 -3.79 -4.68 -22.45
CA LEU A 127 -3.90 -5.63 -21.33
C LEU A 127 -5.35 -6.03 -21.11
N PRO A 128 -5.62 -7.29 -20.67
CA PRO A 128 -6.98 -7.76 -20.38
C PRO A 128 -7.64 -7.03 -19.21
N ASN A 129 -6.84 -6.54 -18.27
CA ASN A 129 -7.26 -5.73 -17.14
C ASN A 129 -6.05 -4.94 -16.64
N HIS A 130 -6.27 -4.08 -15.64
CA HIS A 130 -5.21 -3.29 -15.03
C HIS A 130 -5.02 -3.60 -13.55
N GLN A 131 -5.32 -4.85 -13.16
CA GLN A 131 -5.03 -5.34 -11.82
C GLN A 131 -3.53 -5.37 -11.59
N LEU A 132 -3.13 -5.27 -10.32
CA LEU A 132 -1.72 -5.15 -9.93
C LEU A 132 -0.85 -6.25 -10.55
N GLN A 133 -1.26 -7.53 -10.44
CA GLN A 133 -0.49 -8.65 -10.95
C GLN A 133 -0.35 -8.62 -12.48
N THR A 134 -1.39 -8.18 -13.19
CA THR A 134 -1.36 -8.08 -14.65
C THR A 134 -0.39 -7.01 -15.11
N VAL A 135 -0.46 -5.83 -14.50
CA VAL A 135 0.40 -4.69 -14.84
C VAL A 135 1.85 -4.98 -14.43
N ALA A 136 2.06 -5.58 -13.25
CA ALA A 136 3.39 -5.97 -12.78
C ALA A 136 4.06 -6.93 -13.76
N ALA A 137 3.33 -7.96 -14.24
CA ALA A 137 3.84 -8.91 -15.22
C ALA A 137 4.21 -8.22 -16.53
N ALA A 138 3.40 -7.26 -17.00
CA ALA A 138 3.71 -6.49 -18.18
C ALA A 138 4.96 -5.62 -18.01
N CYS A 139 5.31 -5.27 -16.78
CA CYS A 139 6.53 -4.54 -16.42
C CYS A 139 7.71 -5.46 -16.08
N GLY A 140 7.56 -6.78 -16.28
CA GLY A 140 8.63 -7.75 -16.03
C GLY A 140 8.79 -8.14 -14.55
N PHE A 141 7.81 -7.88 -13.72
CA PHE A 141 7.83 -8.22 -12.30
C PHE A 141 6.85 -9.36 -12.02
N ASP A 142 7.34 -10.44 -11.41
CA ASP A 142 6.52 -11.59 -11.02
C ASP A 142 5.99 -11.42 -9.61
N LEU A 143 4.68 -11.14 -9.48
CA LEU A 143 4.01 -11.01 -8.19
C LEU A 143 3.51 -12.38 -7.74
N ALA A 144 4.35 -13.09 -6.96
CA ALA A 144 4.05 -14.44 -6.50
C ALA A 144 3.12 -14.47 -5.28
N ASN A 145 3.12 -13.43 -4.44
CA ASN A 145 2.40 -13.39 -3.15
C ASN A 145 1.41 -12.22 -3.12
N HIS A 146 0.47 -12.22 -4.08
CA HIS A 146 -0.54 -11.15 -4.19
C HIS A 146 -1.41 -11.07 -2.92
N HIS A 147 -1.79 -9.83 -2.56
CA HIS A 147 -2.52 -9.45 -1.33
C HIS A 147 -1.69 -9.57 -0.05
N HIS A 148 -0.38 -9.76 -0.14
CA HIS A 148 0.54 -9.47 0.94
C HIS A 148 1.03 -8.03 0.77
N ALA A 149 0.86 -7.19 1.78
CA ALA A 149 1.07 -5.74 1.64
C ALA A 149 2.47 -5.37 1.13
N LEU A 150 3.52 -6.02 1.63
CA LEU A 150 4.88 -5.74 1.14
C LEU A 150 5.09 -6.20 -0.30
N ALA A 151 4.63 -7.40 -0.64
CA ALA A 151 4.73 -7.92 -2.01
C ALA A 151 3.98 -7.02 -3.00
N ASP A 152 2.81 -6.53 -2.62
CA ASP A 152 2.01 -5.62 -3.44
C ASP A 152 2.71 -4.25 -3.59
N ALA A 153 3.33 -3.74 -2.52
CA ALA A 153 4.11 -2.51 -2.58
C ALA A 153 5.36 -2.67 -3.48
N GLU A 154 6.03 -3.83 -3.44
CA GLU A 154 7.16 -4.13 -4.32
C GLU A 154 6.73 -4.15 -5.80
N ALA A 155 5.59 -4.77 -6.09
CA ALA A 155 5.03 -4.79 -7.45
C ALA A 155 4.68 -3.36 -7.91
N CYS A 156 4.05 -2.58 -7.04
CA CYS A 156 3.72 -1.19 -7.32
C CYS A 156 4.97 -0.36 -7.62
N ALA A 157 6.04 -0.55 -6.84
CA ALA A 157 7.31 0.14 -7.07
C ALA A 157 7.92 -0.22 -8.44
N ALA A 158 7.88 -1.49 -8.82
CA ALA A 158 8.38 -1.96 -10.12
C ALA A 158 7.61 -1.30 -11.27
N ILE A 159 6.29 -1.20 -11.14
CA ILE A 159 5.45 -0.52 -12.13
C ILE A 159 5.81 0.97 -12.21
N ALA A 160 5.86 1.64 -11.07
CA ALA A 160 6.13 3.08 -11.01
C ALA A 160 7.50 3.44 -11.62
N LEU A 161 8.49 2.59 -11.43
CA LEU A 161 9.82 2.79 -12.04
C LEU A 161 9.79 2.80 -13.57
N GLN A 162 8.81 2.14 -14.17
CA GLN A 162 8.74 2.01 -15.63
C GLN A 162 7.76 2.98 -16.28
N ILE A 163 6.61 3.24 -15.67
CA ILE A 163 5.54 3.97 -16.36
C ILE A 163 5.07 5.25 -15.67
N LEU A 164 5.66 5.59 -14.54
CA LEU A 164 5.23 6.77 -13.79
C LEU A 164 6.26 7.89 -13.78
#